data_7dcc682458e63b8c44e0ebe7dfda5017
#
_entry.id   7dcc682458e63b8c44e0ebe7dfda5017
#
_cell.length_a   1.000
_cell.length_b   1.000
_cell.length_c   1.000
_cell.angle_alpha   90.00
_cell.angle_beta   90.00
_cell.angle_gamma   90.00
#
_symmetry.space_group_name_H-M   'P 1'
#
loop_
_entity.id
_entity.type
_entity.pdbx_description
1 polymer ?
#
loop_
_entity_poly.entity_id
_entity_poly.type
_entity_poly.pdbx_seq_one_letter_code
_entity_poly.pdbx_strand_id
1 'polypeptide(L)'
;MKNITKVGLSALAGALAITSANAGEMSLSGSMEASYTKGSGYKTTGNPIGMDKELSVTGSTELDNGTTVSYKQTVTDAMAFNDSELVFGGVLGIADVALTSTGSPISAIDDVTPTAFEEANALLGSIDDVNGMDGTYGIRVTMADVMGSGFKIDGMYTTDVGSGDAQADNGSSGDTGGTSDKGLEVTVTGSVPMLEGLDVGVGYYDQESDSASTTGGYGQQEGTAYIKYSTGPVSVGYQRGVVATQGGSEETNYTNEYIGISYKISDDLSVSYNEMESRKSNNSTDIDQDFDSISLSYSMGGMTLNIADSDVSNSAYNVGRGVDATSVSLAIAF
;
A
#
# COMPACT_ATOMS: atom_id res chain seq x y z
N MET A 1 -6.95 -2.93 3.02
CA MET A 1 -6.54 -2.09 4.19
C MET A 1 -5.19 -1.53 3.85
N LYS A 2 -5.13 -0.26 3.51
CA LYS A 2 -3.91 0.39 3.02
C LYS A 2 -3.01 0.77 4.19
N ASN A 3 -1.73 0.54 4.01
CA ASN A 3 -0.70 0.68 5.03
C ASN A 3 -0.61 2.09 5.62
N ILE A 4 -0.91 2.23 6.89
CA ILE A 4 -0.69 3.45 7.71
C ILE A 4 0.83 3.76 7.84
N THR A 5 1.66 3.26 6.98
CA THR A 5 3.12 3.30 7.14
C THR A 5 3.79 4.56 6.61
N LYS A 6 3.06 5.55 6.08
CA LYS A 6 3.68 6.72 5.43
C LYS A 6 3.39 8.09 6.04
N VAL A 7 2.55 8.17 7.05
CA VAL A 7 2.53 9.34 7.91
C VAL A 7 3.77 9.28 8.78
N GLY A 8 4.57 10.34 8.85
CA GLY A 8 5.78 10.40 9.68
C GLY A 8 5.47 10.23 11.17
N LEU A 9 5.00 9.05 11.53
CA LEU A 9 4.91 8.57 12.90
C LEU A 9 6.33 8.32 13.36
N SER A 10 6.94 9.33 13.97
CA SER A 10 8.07 9.08 14.86
C SER A 10 7.53 8.19 15.97
N ALA A 11 7.66 6.88 15.76
CA ALA A 11 7.29 5.87 16.72
C ALA A 11 8.00 6.17 18.02
N LEU A 12 7.27 6.69 19.00
CA LEU A 12 7.69 6.60 20.40
C LEU A 12 7.49 5.15 20.80
N ALA A 13 8.38 4.29 20.31
CA ALA A 13 8.44 2.90 20.71
C ALA A 13 8.75 2.87 22.20
N GLY A 14 7.73 2.65 23.01
CA GLY A 14 7.93 2.17 24.37
C GLY A 14 8.54 0.77 24.29
N ALA A 15 9.86 0.70 24.13
CA ALA A 15 10.56 -0.56 24.09
C ALA A 15 10.44 -1.25 25.44
N LEU A 16 9.67 -2.32 25.51
CA LEU A 16 9.77 -3.30 26.58
C LEU A 16 10.91 -4.25 26.18
N ALA A 17 12.17 -3.85 26.44
CA ALA A 17 13.32 -4.70 26.21
C ALA A 17 13.31 -5.84 27.25
N ILE A 18 12.92 -7.03 26.82
CA ILE A 18 13.14 -8.25 27.60
C ILE A 18 14.52 -8.78 27.17
N THR A 19 15.56 -8.44 27.93
CA THR A 19 16.90 -8.97 27.69
C THR A 19 17.01 -10.38 28.27
N SER A 20 17.06 -11.38 27.44
CA SER A 20 17.63 -12.69 27.75
C SER A 20 18.93 -12.89 26.97
N ALA A 21 19.88 -13.54 27.54
CA ALA A 21 21.31 -13.57 27.14
C ALA A 21 21.63 -14.22 25.76
N ASN A 22 20.66 -14.42 24.89
CA ASN A 22 20.77 -14.81 23.48
C ASN A 22 19.45 -14.57 22.71
N ALA A 23 18.51 -13.79 23.25
CA ALA A 23 17.32 -13.40 22.53
C ALA A 23 17.55 -12.01 21.95
N GLY A 24 17.30 -11.84 20.66
CA GLY A 24 17.32 -10.55 20.01
C GLY A 24 16.33 -9.56 20.64
N GLU A 25 16.46 -8.30 20.28
CA GLU A 25 15.54 -7.26 20.74
C GLU A 25 14.11 -7.55 20.28
N MET A 26 13.16 -7.47 21.20
CA MET A 26 11.73 -7.49 20.88
C MET A 26 11.12 -6.14 21.22
N SER A 27 10.30 -5.62 20.35
CA SER A 27 9.50 -4.42 20.61
C SER A 27 8.03 -4.64 20.29
N LEU A 28 7.19 -3.89 21.00
CA LEU A 28 5.77 -3.82 20.80
C LEU A 28 5.42 -2.37 20.46
N SER A 29 4.69 -2.16 19.39
CA SER A 29 4.18 -0.85 18.99
C SER A 29 2.71 -0.98 18.62
N GLY A 30 1.99 0.12 18.70
CA GLY A 30 0.59 0.15 18.32
C GLY A 30 0.17 1.49 17.77
N SER A 31 -0.90 1.49 17.02
CA SER A 31 -1.57 2.68 16.52
C SER A 31 -3.07 2.59 16.71
N MET A 32 -3.70 3.73 16.83
CA MET A 32 -5.15 3.85 16.85
C MET A 32 -5.54 5.09 16.07
N GLU A 33 -6.54 4.95 15.21
CA GLU A 33 -7.20 6.06 14.54
C GLU A 33 -8.68 6.06 14.89
N ALA A 34 -9.17 7.19 15.35
CA ALA A 34 -10.60 7.46 15.51
C ALA A 34 -11.04 8.38 14.37
N SER A 35 -12.09 8.00 13.65
CA SER A 35 -12.58 8.75 12.50
C SER A 35 -14.05 9.14 12.64
N TYR A 36 -14.38 10.25 12.02
CA TYR A 36 -15.75 10.68 11.75
C TYR A 36 -15.86 11.00 10.28
N THR A 37 -16.69 10.26 9.55
CA THR A 37 -16.87 10.47 8.11
C THR A 37 -18.35 10.58 7.78
N LYS A 38 -18.71 11.68 7.12
CA LYS A 38 -20.07 11.95 6.67
C LYS A 38 -20.10 12.08 5.17
N GLY A 39 -20.86 11.21 4.52
CA GLY A 39 -21.12 11.26 3.09
C GLY A 39 -22.55 11.67 2.77
N SER A 40 -22.72 12.25 1.61
CA SER A 40 -24.00 12.61 0.99
C SER A 40 -24.03 12.18 -0.47
N GLY A 41 -25.19 12.22 -1.11
CA GLY A 41 -25.33 11.77 -2.49
C GLY A 41 -25.76 10.31 -2.58
N TYR A 42 -25.17 9.55 -3.51
CA TYR A 42 -25.49 8.12 -3.71
C TYR A 42 -25.18 7.25 -2.49
N LYS A 43 -24.08 7.52 -1.79
CA LYS A 43 -23.76 6.87 -0.53
C LYS A 43 -24.10 7.79 0.63
N THR A 44 -24.91 7.30 1.55
CA THR A 44 -25.14 7.99 2.84
C THR A 44 -24.47 7.20 3.94
N THR A 45 -23.82 7.92 4.84
CA THR A 45 -23.17 7.31 5.99
C THR A 45 -24.21 6.71 6.94
N GLY A 46 -24.05 5.45 7.32
CA GLY A 46 -24.82 4.82 8.38
C GLY A 46 -24.35 5.31 9.76
N ASN A 47 -23.32 4.67 10.31
CA ASN A 47 -22.61 5.18 11.50
C ASN A 47 -21.40 6.01 11.04
N PRO A 48 -21.33 7.31 11.36
CA PRO A 48 -20.22 8.15 10.91
C PRO A 48 -18.93 7.93 11.71
N ILE A 49 -18.99 7.24 12.85
CA ILE A 49 -17.85 7.05 13.75
C ILE A 49 -17.16 5.73 13.42
N GLY A 50 -15.90 5.79 13.12
CA GLY A 50 -15.00 4.66 12.90
C GLY A 50 -13.88 4.62 13.92
N MET A 51 -13.24 3.46 14.05
CA MET A 51 -12.03 3.28 14.83
C MET A 51 -11.21 2.15 14.18
N ASP A 52 -9.96 2.44 13.86
CA ASP A 52 -8.97 1.46 13.42
C ASP A 52 -7.90 1.29 14.49
N LYS A 53 -7.37 0.09 14.64
CA LYS A 53 -6.37 -0.28 15.64
C LYS A 53 -5.42 -1.32 15.08
N GLU A 54 -4.15 -1.09 15.30
CA GLU A 54 -3.11 -2.05 14.93
C GLU A 54 -2.14 -2.24 16.10
N LEU A 55 -1.68 -3.47 16.28
CA LEU A 55 -0.62 -3.85 17.19
C LEU A 55 0.45 -4.60 16.42
N SER A 56 1.70 -4.16 16.51
CA SER A 56 2.83 -4.81 15.85
C SER A 56 3.84 -5.32 16.88
N VAL A 57 4.25 -6.58 16.69
CA VAL A 57 5.36 -7.20 17.41
C VAL A 57 6.52 -7.34 16.44
N THR A 58 7.68 -6.81 16.81
CA THR A 58 8.91 -6.96 16.02
C THR A 58 10.00 -7.60 16.87
N GLY A 59 10.88 -8.36 16.23
CA GLY A 59 12.05 -8.93 16.86
C GLY A 59 13.22 -8.96 15.89
N SER A 60 14.44 -8.82 16.39
CA SER A 60 15.64 -8.94 15.55
C SER A 60 16.79 -9.60 16.30
N THR A 61 17.62 -10.32 15.55
CA THR A 61 18.88 -10.92 16.05
C THR A 61 19.91 -10.93 14.95
N GLU A 62 21.18 -11.02 15.32
CA GLU A 62 22.30 -11.19 14.41
C GLU A 62 22.81 -12.62 14.48
N LEU A 63 23.03 -13.24 13.33
CA LEU A 63 23.64 -14.56 13.22
C LEU A 63 25.17 -14.47 13.31
N ASP A 64 25.85 -15.59 13.60
CA ASP A 64 27.31 -15.67 13.72
C ASP A 64 28.09 -15.18 12.49
N ASN A 65 27.45 -15.19 11.32
CA ASN A 65 28.03 -14.73 10.06
C ASN A 65 27.76 -13.23 9.77
N GLY A 66 27.15 -12.50 10.72
CA GLY A 66 26.82 -11.08 10.59
C GLY A 66 25.51 -10.78 9.86
N THR A 67 24.75 -11.81 9.44
CA THR A 67 23.41 -11.62 8.85
C THR A 67 22.41 -11.23 9.94
N THR A 68 21.72 -10.12 9.76
CA THR A 68 20.61 -9.74 10.63
C THR A 68 19.36 -10.51 10.23
N VAL A 69 18.68 -11.11 11.20
CA VAL A 69 17.36 -11.71 11.01
C VAL A 69 16.34 -10.89 11.77
N SER A 70 15.32 -10.41 11.12
CA SER A 70 14.22 -9.68 11.75
C SER A 70 12.88 -10.32 11.45
N TYR A 71 11.97 -10.20 12.41
CA TYR A 71 10.60 -10.68 12.33
C TYR A 71 9.63 -9.57 12.66
N LYS A 72 8.54 -9.47 11.90
CA LYS A 72 7.42 -8.58 12.18
C LYS A 72 6.12 -9.37 12.09
N GLN A 73 5.22 -9.13 13.03
CA GLN A 73 3.84 -9.61 12.99
C GLN A 73 2.89 -8.50 13.38
N THR A 74 1.87 -8.25 12.58
CA THR A 74 0.79 -7.33 12.91
C THR A 74 -0.47 -8.06 13.34
N VAL A 75 -1.25 -7.42 14.19
CA VAL A 75 -2.55 -7.89 14.68
C VAL A 75 -3.54 -6.76 14.51
N THR A 76 -4.60 -7.01 13.77
CA THR A 76 -5.66 -6.04 13.49
C THR A 76 -6.65 -5.90 14.66
N ASP A 77 -7.59 -4.98 14.52
CA ASP A 77 -8.67 -4.73 15.47
C ASP A 77 -9.59 -5.95 15.70
N ALA A 78 -9.68 -6.85 14.73
CA ALA A 78 -10.38 -8.13 14.85
C ALA A 78 -9.60 -9.19 15.64
N MET A 79 -8.42 -8.86 16.18
CA MET A 79 -7.47 -9.79 16.82
C MET A 79 -7.04 -10.91 15.87
N ALA A 80 -7.10 -10.65 14.57
CA ALA A 80 -6.58 -11.55 13.55
C ALA A 80 -5.11 -11.22 13.29
N PHE A 81 -4.31 -12.26 13.09
CA PHE A 81 -2.99 -12.07 12.51
C PHE A 81 -3.16 -11.58 11.08
N ASN A 82 -2.46 -10.52 10.77
CA ASN A 82 -2.45 -9.93 9.45
C ASN A 82 -1.05 -10.14 8.85
N ASP A 83 -0.33 -9.07 8.67
CA ASP A 83 0.97 -9.09 8.03
C ASP A 83 2.00 -9.86 8.85
N SER A 84 2.74 -10.76 8.20
CA SER A 84 3.90 -11.42 8.79
C SER A 84 5.10 -11.34 7.85
N GLU A 85 6.27 -11.07 8.42
CA GLU A 85 7.49 -10.92 7.65
C GLU A 85 8.68 -11.48 8.44
N LEU A 86 9.52 -12.28 7.75
CA LEU A 86 10.81 -12.75 8.24
C LEU A 86 11.88 -12.33 7.24
N VAL A 87 12.74 -11.39 7.63
CA VAL A 87 13.78 -10.80 6.77
C VAL A 87 15.16 -11.28 7.17
N PHE A 88 15.95 -11.69 6.19
CA PHE A 88 17.39 -11.94 6.27
C PHE A 88 18.11 -10.75 5.62
N GLY A 89 18.67 -9.87 6.44
CA GLY A 89 19.32 -8.64 5.99
C GLY A 89 20.75 -8.86 5.51
N GLY A 90 21.13 -8.15 4.46
CA GLY A 90 22.51 -8.13 3.96
C GLY A 90 22.98 -9.46 3.36
N VAL A 91 22.08 -10.24 2.79
CA VAL A 91 22.43 -11.51 2.12
C VAL A 91 23.42 -11.24 0.99
N LEU A 92 24.55 -11.93 1.01
CA LEU A 92 25.70 -11.70 0.11
C LEU A 92 26.22 -10.26 0.12
N GLY A 93 25.84 -9.44 1.11
CA GLY A 93 26.23 -8.04 1.22
C GLY A 93 25.57 -7.10 0.21
N ILE A 94 24.51 -7.54 -0.49
CA ILE A 94 23.88 -6.76 -1.57
C ILE A 94 22.36 -6.66 -1.48
N ALA A 95 21.69 -7.58 -0.80
CA ALA A 95 20.23 -7.65 -0.79
C ALA A 95 19.69 -8.13 0.56
N ASP A 96 18.46 -7.72 0.87
CA ASP A 96 17.64 -8.35 1.89
C ASP A 96 16.71 -9.36 1.22
N VAL A 97 16.51 -10.50 1.87
CA VAL A 97 15.60 -11.55 1.42
C VAL A 97 14.54 -11.78 2.48
N ALA A 98 13.29 -11.67 2.14
CA ALA A 98 12.17 -11.85 3.05
C ALA A 98 11.26 -13.01 2.62
N LEU A 99 10.72 -13.70 3.62
CA LEU A 99 9.49 -14.48 3.52
C LEU A 99 8.38 -13.60 4.11
N THR A 100 7.40 -13.21 3.30
CA THR A 100 6.43 -12.21 3.71
C THR A 100 5.06 -12.47 3.12
N SER A 101 4.02 -12.11 3.88
CA SER A 101 2.63 -12.01 3.40
C SER A 101 2.21 -10.55 3.20
N THR A 102 3.14 -9.61 3.30
CA THR A 102 2.87 -8.19 3.21
C THR A 102 3.97 -7.49 2.42
N GLY A 103 3.70 -6.24 2.07
CA GLY A 103 4.70 -5.42 1.43
C GLY A 103 4.94 -5.80 -0.03
N SER A 104 3.86 -6.11 -0.77
CA SER A 104 3.90 -6.14 -2.23
C SER A 104 4.66 -4.93 -2.76
N PRO A 105 5.74 -5.11 -3.54
CA PRO A 105 6.51 -4.02 -4.10
C PRO A 105 5.68 -3.01 -4.87
N ILE A 106 4.73 -3.46 -5.69
CA ILE A 106 3.92 -2.58 -6.53
C ILE A 106 2.83 -1.88 -5.72
N SER A 107 2.21 -2.55 -4.74
CA SER A 107 1.25 -1.92 -3.83
C SER A 107 1.90 -0.84 -2.95
N ALA A 108 3.21 -0.95 -2.69
CA ALA A 108 3.94 0.11 -1.97
C ALA A 108 4.09 1.40 -2.77
N ILE A 109 3.77 1.38 -4.06
CA ILE A 109 3.84 2.53 -4.97
C ILE A 109 2.54 2.70 -5.78
N ASP A 110 1.41 2.29 -5.24
CA ASP A 110 0.10 2.40 -5.89
C ASP A 110 -0.46 3.84 -5.92
N ASP A 111 -0.16 4.66 -4.89
CA ASP A 111 -0.68 6.02 -4.70
C ASP A 111 0.34 6.96 -4.03
N VAL A 112 1.46 7.25 -4.69
CA VAL A 112 2.57 8.04 -4.13
C VAL A 112 2.49 9.55 -4.41
N THR A 113 1.39 10.05 -4.94
CA THR A 113 1.22 11.48 -5.15
C THR A 113 1.14 12.23 -3.82
N PRO A 114 1.70 13.46 -3.74
CA PRO A 114 1.72 14.20 -2.48
C PRO A 114 0.32 14.48 -1.95
N THR A 115 0.06 14.04 -0.73
CA THR A 115 -1.19 14.30 -0.01
C THR A 115 -0.93 14.66 1.45
N ALA A 116 -1.83 15.39 2.07
CA ALA A 116 -1.82 15.66 3.51
C ALA A 116 -2.59 14.59 4.30
N PHE A 117 -3.57 13.94 3.67
CA PHE A 117 -4.38 12.88 4.28
C PHE A 117 -4.75 11.81 3.25
N GLU A 118 -4.21 10.60 3.38
CA GLU A 118 -4.41 9.48 2.45
C GLU A 118 -5.84 8.94 2.47
N GLU A 119 -6.48 8.89 3.64
CA GLU A 119 -7.84 8.37 3.81
C GLU A 119 -8.95 9.33 3.32
N ALA A 120 -8.58 10.43 2.67
CA ALA A 120 -9.54 11.40 2.12
C ALA A 120 -10.53 10.76 1.13
N ASN A 121 -10.16 9.64 0.51
CA ASN A 121 -10.96 8.90 -0.47
C ASN A 121 -11.79 7.74 0.11
N ALA A 122 -11.71 7.45 1.41
CA ALA A 122 -12.24 6.23 2.03
C ALA A 122 -13.73 5.93 1.80
N LEU A 123 -14.57 6.96 1.59
CA LEU A 123 -16.02 6.79 1.31
C LEU A 123 -16.40 6.78 -0.17
N LEU A 124 -15.51 7.08 -1.06
CA LEU A 124 -15.88 7.51 -2.40
C LEU A 124 -16.19 6.38 -3.37
N GLY A 125 -15.96 5.17 -2.97
CA GLY A 125 -16.15 3.96 -3.77
C GLY A 125 -14.81 3.30 -4.08
N SER A 126 -14.87 2.01 -4.34
CA SER A 126 -13.68 1.28 -4.73
C SER A 126 -13.28 1.64 -6.15
N ILE A 127 -12.02 1.90 -6.35
CA ILE A 127 -11.35 1.82 -7.64
C ILE A 127 -10.58 0.50 -7.70
N ASP A 128 -10.37 -0.02 -8.90
CA ASP A 128 -9.44 -1.11 -9.11
C ASP A 128 -8.08 -0.48 -9.47
N ASP A 129 -7.20 -0.47 -8.51
CA ASP A 129 -5.83 0.04 -8.62
C ASP A 129 -4.80 -1.08 -8.60
N VAL A 130 -3.56 -0.74 -8.88
CA VAL A 130 -2.46 -1.70 -8.78
C VAL A 130 -2.35 -2.18 -7.33
N ASN A 131 -2.35 -3.48 -7.15
CA ASN A 131 -2.31 -4.10 -5.83
C ASN A 131 -1.32 -5.27 -5.76
N GLY A 132 -0.98 -5.83 -6.92
CA GLY A 132 -0.03 -6.93 -7.03
C GLY A 132 -0.38 -8.11 -6.16
N MET A 133 0.60 -8.59 -5.41
CA MET A 133 0.50 -9.74 -4.51
C MET A 133 0.26 -9.35 -3.05
N ASP A 134 -0.35 -8.20 -2.76
CA ASP A 134 -0.63 -7.82 -1.37
C ASP A 134 -1.50 -8.87 -0.66
N GLY A 135 -1.10 -9.22 0.57
CA GLY A 135 -1.74 -10.29 1.34
C GLY A 135 -1.36 -11.72 0.93
N THR A 136 -0.48 -11.90 -0.07
CA THR A 136 -0.01 -13.22 -0.53
C THR A 136 1.35 -13.54 0.06
N TYR A 137 1.55 -14.79 0.51
CA TYR A 137 2.87 -15.24 0.95
C TYR A 137 3.81 -15.45 -0.22
N GLY A 138 4.97 -14.82 -0.15
CA GLY A 138 5.98 -14.90 -1.20
C GLY A 138 7.40 -14.69 -0.69
N ILE A 139 8.34 -14.81 -1.60
CA ILE A 139 9.75 -14.46 -1.39
C ILE A 139 9.99 -13.10 -2.01
N ARG A 140 10.42 -12.14 -1.17
CA ARG A 140 10.77 -10.79 -1.59
C ARG A 140 12.28 -10.59 -1.52
N VAL A 141 12.83 -9.90 -2.51
CA VAL A 141 14.25 -9.53 -2.57
C VAL A 141 14.35 -8.03 -2.76
N THR A 142 15.01 -7.35 -1.84
CA THR A 142 15.19 -5.90 -1.86
C THR A 142 16.66 -5.54 -1.98
N MET A 143 17.02 -4.75 -2.97
CA MET A 143 18.32 -4.09 -3.11
C MET A 143 18.14 -2.59 -2.89
N ALA A 144 18.54 -2.09 -1.73
CA ALA A 144 18.23 -0.73 -1.28
C ALA A 144 18.96 0.38 -2.04
N ASP A 145 20.15 0.10 -2.55
CA ASP A 145 20.98 1.07 -3.29
C ASP A 145 21.78 0.33 -4.35
N VAL A 146 21.26 0.25 -5.54
CA VAL A 146 21.88 -0.51 -6.63
C VAL A 146 23.14 0.21 -7.12
N MET A 147 24.30 -0.34 -6.80
CA MET A 147 25.61 0.17 -7.23
C MET A 147 25.89 1.64 -6.82
N GLY A 148 25.31 2.13 -5.71
CA GLY A 148 25.49 3.52 -5.28
C GLY A 148 24.71 4.53 -6.13
N SER A 149 23.69 4.10 -6.84
CA SER A 149 22.90 4.97 -7.73
C SER A 149 21.81 5.77 -7.02
N GLY A 150 21.47 5.41 -5.78
CA GLY A 150 20.31 5.93 -5.07
C GLY A 150 18.98 5.30 -5.49
N PHE A 151 19.01 4.28 -6.37
CA PHE A 151 17.83 3.52 -6.75
C PHE A 151 17.72 2.20 -5.98
N LYS A 152 16.50 1.92 -5.54
CA LYS A 152 16.09 0.64 -4.95
C LYS A 152 15.45 -0.22 -6.03
N ILE A 153 15.80 -1.50 -6.06
CA ILE A 153 15.06 -2.54 -6.77
C ILE A 153 14.41 -3.44 -5.74
N ASP A 154 13.13 -3.69 -5.90
CA ASP A 154 12.35 -4.57 -5.04
C ASP A 154 11.57 -5.55 -5.92
N GLY A 155 11.66 -6.84 -5.64
CA GLY A 155 10.97 -7.87 -6.40
C GLY A 155 10.37 -8.91 -5.47
N MET A 156 9.20 -9.45 -5.83
CA MET A 156 8.53 -10.50 -5.09
C MET A 156 8.04 -11.59 -6.03
N TYR A 157 8.12 -12.83 -5.58
CA TYR A 157 7.67 -14.00 -6.31
C TYR A 157 6.88 -14.93 -5.41
N THR A 158 5.78 -15.46 -5.94
CA THR A 158 5.03 -16.57 -5.35
C THR A 158 4.72 -17.65 -6.38
N THR A 159 4.49 -18.87 -5.89
CA THR A 159 4.05 -19.99 -6.73
C THR A 159 2.53 -20.12 -6.77
N ASP A 160 1.80 -19.37 -5.93
CA ASP A 160 0.35 -19.43 -5.83
C ASP A 160 -0.21 -18.11 -5.27
N VAL A 161 -0.82 -17.31 -6.14
CA VAL A 161 -1.46 -16.05 -5.78
C VAL A 161 -2.87 -16.34 -5.27
N GLY A 162 -3.23 -15.79 -4.10
CA GLY A 162 -4.59 -15.87 -3.57
C GLY A 162 -4.88 -17.09 -2.69
N SER A 163 -3.91 -17.96 -2.47
CA SER A 163 -4.03 -18.97 -1.42
C SER A 163 -3.74 -18.36 -0.05
N GLY A 164 -4.73 -17.73 0.57
CA GLY A 164 -4.63 -17.16 1.91
C GLY A 164 -4.31 -18.14 3.04
N ASP A 165 -4.10 -19.40 2.72
CA ASP A 165 -3.94 -20.51 3.70
C ASP A 165 -2.47 -20.87 4.00
N ALA A 166 -1.50 -20.09 3.54
CA ALA A 166 -0.07 -20.36 3.77
C ALA A 166 0.39 -20.16 5.23
N GLN A 167 -0.52 -20.13 6.20
CA GLN A 167 -0.19 -20.10 7.63
C GLN A 167 0.02 -21.51 8.24
N ALA A 168 -0.04 -22.55 7.45
CA ALA A 168 0.26 -23.89 7.93
C ALA A 168 1.77 -24.07 8.16
N ASP A 169 2.16 -24.77 9.22
CA ASP A 169 3.55 -25.02 9.62
C ASP A 169 4.44 -25.65 8.52
N ASN A 170 3.84 -26.13 7.46
CA ASN A 170 4.50 -26.90 6.37
C ASN A 170 3.93 -26.55 4.98
N GLY A 171 3.47 -25.32 4.83
CA GLY A 171 2.81 -24.87 3.61
C GLY A 171 1.38 -25.35 3.48
N SER A 172 0.61 -24.73 2.61
CA SER A 172 -0.73 -25.19 2.27
C SER A 172 -0.63 -26.47 1.43
N SER A 173 -1.40 -27.47 1.79
CA SER A 173 -1.63 -28.60 0.88
C SER A 173 -2.55 -28.07 -0.21
N GLY A 174 -2.03 -27.86 -1.40
CA GLY A 174 -2.84 -27.47 -2.54
C GLY A 174 -4.07 -28.32 -2.68
N ASP A 175 -5.21 -27.73 -2.89
CA ASP A 175 -6.44 -28.44 -3.20
C ASP A 175 -6.23 -29.25 -4.49
N THR A 176 -6.67 -30.49 -4.51
CA THR A 176 -6.55 -31.34 -5.70
C THR A 176 -7.47 -30.81 -6.80
N GLY A 177 -6.99 -29.87 -7.58
CA GLY A 177 -7.73 -29.14 -8.61
C GLY A 177 -7.55 -27.63 -8.52
N GLY A 178 -6.76 -27.14 -7.57
CA GLY A 178 -6.35 -25.74 -7.49
C GLY A 178 -5.47 -25.35 -8.68
N THR A 179 -5.73 -24.22 -9.22
CA THR A 179 -4.91 -23.55 -10.23
C THR A 179 -3.79 -22.86 -9.49
N SER A 180 -2.55 -23.27 -9.74
CA SER A 180 -1.37 -22.56 -9.21
C SER A 180 -1.15 -21.29 -10.05
N ASP A 181 -1.58 -20.16 -9.58
CA ASP A 181 -1.36 -18.90 -10.25
C ASP A 181 -0.05 -18.30 -9.74
N LYS A 182 0.99 -18.35 -10.57
CA LYS A 182 2.28 -17.75 -10.21
C LYS A 182 2.21 -16.25 -10.30
N GLY A 183 2.84 -15.56 -9.37
CA GLY A 183 2.96 -14.10 -9.38
C GLY A 183 4.41 -13.64 -9.36
N LEU A 184 4.70 -12.61 -10.13
CA LEU A 184 5.98 -11.91 -10.14
C LEU A 184 5.76 -10.41 -10.12
N GLU A 185 6.40 -9.73 -9.18
CA GLU A 185 6.43 -8.27 -9.10
C GLU A 185 7.85 -7.74 -9.16
N VAL A 186 8.00 -6.56 -9.73
CA VAL A 186 9.24 -5.80 -9.67
C VAL A 186 8.96 -4.31 -9.64
N THR A 187 9.67 -3.59 -8.78
CA THR A 187 9.68 -2.12 -8.77
C THR A 187 11.10 -1.58 -8.80
N VAL A 188 11.24 -0.41 -9.41
CA VAL A 188 12.45 0.40 -9.36
C VAL A 188 12.04 1.80 -8.90
N THR A 189 12.57 2.23 -7.77
CA THR A 189 12.25 3.54 -7.18
C THR A 189 13.50 4.25 -6.73
N GLY A 190 13.53 5.57 -6.76
CA GLY A 190 14.65 6.32 -6.24
C GLY A 190 14.59 7.81 -6.54
N SER A 191 15.52 8.53 -5.94
CA SER A 191 15.73 9.95 -6.18
C SER A 191 16.73 10.15 -7.31
N VAL A 192 16.46 11.09 -8.19
CA VAL A 192 17.35 11.39 -9.33
C VAL A 192 18.53 12.25 -8.84
N PRO A 193 19.77 11.74 -8.83
CA PRO A 193 20.89 12.44 -8.15
C PRO A 193 21.22 13.84 -8.73
N MET A 194 20.89 14.08 -10.01
CA MET A 194 21.17 15.36 -10.68
C MET A 194 20.06 16.41 -10.48
N LEU A 195 18.92 16.02 -9.90
CA LEU A 195 17.75 16.88 -9.68
C LEU A 195 17.25 16.69 -8.25
N GLU A 196 17.82 17.46 -7.33
CA GLU A 196 17.44 17.41 -5.91
C GLU A 196 15.93 17.60 -5.74
N GLY A 197 15.31 16.69 -4.98
CA GLY A 197 13.87 16.69 -4.73
C GLY A 197 13.04 15.94 -5.78
N LEU A 198 13.64 15.38 -6.83
CA LEU A 198 12.95 14.57 -7.82
C LEU A 198 13.03 13.09 -7.47
N ASP A 199 11.88 12.49 -7.17
CA ASP A 199 11.70 11.05 -6.97
C ASP A 199 10.90 10.46 -8.14
N VAL A 200 11.29 9.29 -8.57
CA VAL A 200 10.64 8.55 -9.65
C VAL A 200 10.50 7.07 -9.28
N GLY A 201 9.51 6.42 -9.83
CA GLY A 201 9.36 4.99 -9.68
C GLY A 201 8.54 4.37 -10.80
N VAL A 202 8.77 3.10 -11.01
CA VAL A 202 8.03 2.25 -11.94
C VAL A 202 7.86 0.87 -11.31
N GLY A 203 6.69 0.27 -11.49
CA GLY A 203 6.36 -1.07 -11.03
C GLY A 203 5.65 -1.87 -12.11
N TYR A 204 5.85 -3.17 -12.07
CA TYR A 204 5.18 -4.15 -12.92
C TYR A 204 4.84 -5.39 -12.12
N TYR A 205 3.66 -5.93 -12.36
CA TYR A 205 3.18 -7.20 -11.84
C TYR A 205 2.61 -8.06 -12.97
N ASP A 206 2.87 -9.35 -12.89
CA ASP A 206 2.35 -10.37 -13.81
C ASP A 206 1.89 -11.60 -13.02
N GLN A 207 0.63 -11.95 -13.20
CA GLN A 207 0.05 -13.18 -12.68
C GLN A 207 -0.22 -14.13 -13.85
N GLU A 208 0.47 -15.27 -13.86
CA GLU A 208 0.16 -16.36 -14.78
C GLU A 208 -0.95 -17.21 -14.21
N SER A 209 -2.07 -17.35 -14.93
CA SER A 209 -3.10 -18.32 -14.57
C SER A 209 -2.88 -19.64 -15.28
N ASP A 210 -2.73 -20.72 -14.52
CA ASP A 210 -2.53 -22.07 -15.05
C ASP A 210 -3.86 -22.77 -15.41
N SER A 211 -4.98 -22.04 -15.32
CA SER A 211 -6.31 -22.58 -15.48
C SER A 211 -6.76 -22.67 -16.93
N ALA A 212 -6.75 -23.88 -17.45
CA ALA A 212 -7.63 -24.29 -18.56
C ALA A 212 -9.10 -24.44 -18.08
N SER A 213 -9.48 -23.86 -16.94
CA SER A 213 -10.82 -23.99 -16.35
C SER A 213 -11.82 -23.15 -17.14
N THR A 214 -12.93 -23.78 -17.50
CA THR A 214 -14.09 -23.15 -18.14
C THR A 214 -14.83 -22.15 -17.24
N THR A 215 -14.31 -21.86 -16.06
CA THR A 215 -14.90 -20.95 -15.06
C THR A 215 -13.95 -19.82 -14.63
N GLY A 216 -12.94 -19.48 -15.44
CA GLY A 216 -12.32 -18.16 -15.38
C GLY A 216 -11.25 -17.93 -14.31
N GLY A 217 -10.16 -18.69 -14.34
CA GLY A 217 -8.89 -18.18 -13.82
C GLY A 217 -8.21 -17.37 -14.95
N TYR A 218 -8.19 -16.06 -14.84
CA TYR A 218 -7.54 -15.20 -15.82
C TYR A 218 -6.29 -14.60 -15.21
N GLY A 219 -5.19 -14.55 -15.97
CA GLY A 219 -4.01 -13.81 -15.59
C GLY A 219 -4.32 -12.32 -15.41
N GLN A 220 -3.54 -11.64 -14.62
CA GLN A 220 -3.63 -10.20 -14.40
C GLN A 220 -2.26 -9.57 -14.62
N GLN A 221 -2.26 -8.43 -15.28
CA GLN A 221 -1.06 -7.60 -15.41
C GLN A 221 -1.36 -6.22 -14.85
N GLU A 222 -0.39 -5.71 -14.09
CA GLU A 222 -0.48 -4.38 -13.54
C GLU A 222 0.81 -3.62 -13.80
N GLY A 223 0.69 -2.31 -13.92
CA GLY A 223 1.83 -1.44 -14.07
C GLY A 223 1.56 -0.08 -13.48
N THR A 224 2.56 0.53 -12.86
CA THR A 224 2.47 1.90 -12.36
C THR A 224 3.77 2.64 -12.60
N ALA A 225 3.66 3.95 -12.82
CA ALA A 225 4.81 4.84 -12.89
C ALA A 225 4.46 6.20 -12.30
N TYR A 226 5.39 6.77 -11.53
CA TYR A 226 5.22 8.07 -10.93
C TYR A 226 6.44 8.98 -11.06
N ILE A 227 6.17 10.27 -10.96
CA ILE A 227 7.14 11.32 -10.79
C ILE A 227 6.67 12.26 -9.67
N LYS A 228 7.53 12.53 -8.70
CA LYS A 228 7.27 13.45 -7.59
C LYS A 228 8.43 14.43 -7.45
N TYR A 229 8.11 15.71 -7.36
CA TYR A 229 9.08 16.76 -7.18
C TYR A 229 8.76 17.59 -5.94
N SER A 230 9.75 17.73 -5.06
CA SER A 230 9.63 18.50 -3.82
C SER A 230 10.68 19.63 -3.79
N THR A 231 10.24 20.86 -3.54
CA THR A 231 11.14 22.00 -3.40
C THR A 231 10.62 22.98 -2.34
N GLY A 232 11.44 23.24 -1.33
CA GLY A 232 11.03 24.04 -0.18
C GLY A 232 9.78 23.43 0.48
N PRO A 233 8.69 24.20 0.68
CA PRO A 233 7.47 23.70 1.30
C PRO A 233 6.49 23.02 0.32
N VAL A 234 6.77 22.99 -0.97
CA VAL A 234 5.87 22.49 -2.02
C VAL A 234 6.29 21.13 -2.51
N SER A 235 5.35 20.21 -2.65
CA SER A 235 5.53 18.94 -3.36
C SER A 235 4.44 18.81 -4.42
N VAL A 236 4.80 18.34 -5.61
CA VAL A 236 3.89 18.03 -6.70
C VAL A 236 4.17 16.63 -7.22
N GLY A 237 3.17 15.91 -7.67
CA GLY A 237 3.35 14.57 -8.20
C GLY A 237 2.30 14.22 -9.25
N TYR A 238 2.71 13.34 -10.13
CA TYR A 238 1.85 12.67 -11.11
C TYR A 238 2.15 11.18 -11.11
N GLN A 239 1.11 10.40 -11.19
CA GLN A 239 1.20 8.95 -11.28
C GLN A 239 0.19 8.41 -12.26
N ARG A 240 0.54 7.31 -12.92
CA ARG A 240 -0.38 6.55 -13.74
C ARG A 240 -0.26 5.07 -13.44
N GLY A 241 -1.41 4.43 -13.13
CA GLY A 241 -1.56 3.00 -12.91
C GLY A 241 -2.41 2.35 -14.01
N VAL A 242 -2.16 1.10 -14.31
CA VAL A 242 -2.95 0.28 -15.24
C VAL A 242 -3.13 -1.09 -14.64
N VAL A 243 -4.37 -1.59 -14.64
CA VAL A 243 -4.72 -2.96 -14.29
C VAL A 243 -5.39 -3.60 -15.50
N ALA A 244 -4.85 -4.70 -15.98
CA ALA A 244 -5.35 -5.42 -17.13
C ALA A 244 -5.64 -6.88 -16.77
N THR A 245 -6.90 -7.29 -16.86
CA THR A 245 -7.29 -8.68 -16.67
C THR A 245 -7.20 -9.41 -18.01
N GLN A 246 -6.42 -10.49 -18.07
CA GLN A 246 -6.22 -11.28 -19.28
C GLN A 246 -7.20 -12.43 -19.36
N GLY A 247 -7.90 -12.51 -20.49
CA GLY A 247 -8.76 -13.64 -20.83
C GLY A 247 -10.19 -13.53 -20.31
N GLY A 248 -11.12 -14.11 -21.06
CA GLY A 248 -12.55 -14.12 -20.75
C GLY A 248 -13.42 -13.50 -21.83
N SER A 249 -14.72 -13.60 -21.64
CA SER A 249 -15.69 -13.00 -22.55
C SER A 249 -15.79 -11.48 -22.39
N GLU A 250 -15.28 -10.93 -21.30
CA GLU A 250 -15.28 -9.50 -21.00
C GLU A 250 -13.95 -9.10 -20.37
N GLU A 251 -12.96 -8.78 -21.20
CA GLU A 251 -11.73 -8.15 -20.74
C GLU A 251 -12.06 -6.79 -20.13
N THR A 252 -11.68 -6.61 -18.88
CA THR A 252 -11.86 -5.34 -18.17
C THR A 252 -10.49 -4.77 -17.83
N ASN A 253 -10.26 -3.53 -18.26
CA ASN A 253 -9.02 -2.82 -17.97
C ASN A 253 -9.34 -1.56 -17.18
N TYR A 254 -8.45 -1.21 -16.26
CA TYR A 254 -8.53 0.04 -15.51
C TYR A 254 -7.28 0.87 -15.77
N THR A 255 -7.48 2.16 -15.92
CA THR A 255 -6.40 3.14 -16.04
C THR A 255 -6.65 4.23 -15.02
N ASN A 256 -5.70 4.42 -14.12
CA ASN A 256 -5.78 5.39 -13.03
C ASN A 256 -4.73 6.48 -13.25
N GLU A 257 -5.14 7.73 -13.16
CA GLU A 257 -4.26 8.90 -13.22
C GLU A 257 -4.43 9.70 -11.93
N TYR A 258 -3.31 10.07 -11.30
CA TYR A 258 -3.28 10.79 -10.03
C TYR A 258 -2.46 12.06 -10.20
N ILE A 259 -2.99 13.16 -9.70
CA ILE A 259 -2.27 14.43 -9.55
C ILE A 259 -2.38 14.85 -8.09
N GLY A 260 -1.26 15.19 -7.48
CA GLY A 260 -1.22 15.67 -6.11
C GLY A 260 -0.33 16.91 -5.98
N ILE A 261 -0.80 17.86 -5.20
CA ILE A 261 0.00 18.99 -4.75
C ILE A 261 -0.18 19.15 -3.25
N SER A 262 0.93 19.24 -2.52
CA SER A 262 0.91 19.53 -1.09
C SER A 262 1.77 20.73 -0.75
N TYR A 263 1.38 21.45 0.31
CA TYR A 263 2.08 22.60 0.84
C TYR A 263 2.24 22.49 2.34
N LYS A 264 3.49 22.51 2.80
CA LYS A 264 3.85 22.50 4.21
C LYS A 264 3.81 23.94 4.74
N ILE A 265 2.75 24.27 5.48
CA ILE A 265 2.54 25.60 6.05
C ILE A 265 3.52 25.85 7.22
N SER A 266 3.72 24.80 8.05
CA SER A 266 4.68 24.77 9.16
C SER A 266 5.21 23.36 9.34
N ASP A 267 6.07 23.13 10.34
CA ASP A 267 6.56 21.78 10.63
C ASP A 267 5.44 20.81 11.06
N ASP A 268 4.35 21.34 11.60
CA ASP A 268 3.24 20.57 12.12
C ASP A 268 1.98 20.63 11.25
N LEU A 269 1.92 21.50 10.23
CA LEU A 269 0.70 21.76 9.46
C LEU A 269 0.96 21.68 7.96
N SER A 270 0.20 20.83 7.29
CA SER A 270 0.21 20.69 5.83
C SER A 270 -1.19 20.71 5.25
N VAL A 271 -1.29 21.10 3.99
CA VAL A 271 -2.52 21.06 3.19
C VAL A 271 -2.21 20.42 1.84
N SER A 272 -3.19 19.79 1.23
CA SER A 272 -3.05 19.25 -0.13
C SER A 272 -4.34 19.39 -0.93
N TYR A 273 -4.16 19.33 -2.25
CA TYR A 273 -5.21 19.06 -3.22
C TYR A 273 -4.80 17.86 -4.07
N ASN A 274 -5.72 16.94 -4.23
CA ASN A 274 -5.52 15.71 -4.97
C ASN A 274 -6.68 15.52 -5.95
N GLU A 275 -6.34 15.08 -7.16
CA GLU A 275 -7.26 14.75 -8.23
C GLU A 275 -6.90 13.35 -8.75
N MET A 276 -7.92 12.54 -9.01
CA MET A 276 -7.75 11.21 -9.58
C MET A 276 -8.84 10.95 -10.61
N GLU A 277 -8.42 10.50 -11.78
CA GLU A 277 -9.32 9.94 -12.80
C GLU A 277 -9.07 8.43 -12.87
N SER A 278 -10.12 7.63 -12.72
CA SER A 278 -10.05 6.19 -12.89
C SER A 278 -11.01 5.77 -13.98
N ARG A 279 -10.48 5.25 -15.09
CA ARG A 279 -11.25 4.76 -16.23
C ARG A 279 -11.35 3.25 -16.18
N LYS A 280 -12.60 2.76 -16.16
CA LYS A 280 -12.93 1.36 -16.41
C LYS A 280 -13.31 1.18 -17.87
N SER A 281 -12.56 0.36 -18.59
CA SER A 281 -12.81 0.01 -19.99
C SER A 281 -13.15 -1.47 -20.12
N ASN A 282 -14.23 -1.80 -20.79
CA ASN A 282 -14.56 -3.15 -21.22
C ASN A 282 -14.97 -3.16 -22.69
N ASN A 283 -15.21 -4.34 -23.27
CA ASN A 283 -15.55 -4.48 -24.70
C ASN A 283 -16.78 -3.68 -25.17
N SER A 284 -17.54 -3.06 -24.25
CA SER A 284 -18.82 -2.43 -24.55
C SER A 284 -18.93 -0.99 -24.07
N THR A 285 -18.24 -0.60 -23.03
CA THR A 285 -18.39 0.73 -22.39
C THR A 285 -17.12 1.16 -21.69
N ASP A 286 -16.85 2.47 -21.77
CA ASP A 286 -15.86 3.15 -20.96
C ASP A 286 -16.59 4.04 -19.94
N ILE A 287 -16.19 3.97 -18.67
CA ILE A 287 -16.75 4.81 -17.62
C ILE A 287 -15.60 5.40 -16.83
N ASP A 288 -15.59 6.72 -16.76
CA ASP A 288 -14.65 7.47 -15.94
C ASP A 288 -15.29 7.75 -14.57
N GLN A 289 -14.54 7.50 -13.52
CA GLN A 289 -14.80 7.94 -12.15
C GLN A 289 -13.79 9.03 -11.83
N ASP A 290 -14.28 10.24 -11.56
CA ASP A 290 -13.45 11.38 -11.19
C ASP A 290 -13.56 11.62 -9.70
N PHE A 291 -12.43 11.87 -9.07
CA PHE A 291 -12.29 12.16 -7.65
C PHE A 291 -11.46 13.41 -7.45
N ASP A 292 -11.90 14.31 -6.57
CA ASP A 292 -11.08 15.38 -6.06
C ASP A 292 -11.20 15.54 -4.53
N SER A 293 -10.15 16.07 -3.92
CA SER A 293 -10.08 16.25 -2.48
C SER A 293 -9.19 17.41 -2.08
N ILE A 294 -9.64 18.16 -1.09
CA ILE A 294 -8.81 19.08 -0.31
C ILE A 294 -8.63 18.50 1.07
N SER A 295 -7.38 18.39 1.52
CA SER A 295 -7.10 17.87 2.85
C SER A 295 -6.13 18.72 3.65
N LEU A 296 -6.19 18.58 4.97
CA LEU A 296 -5.35 19.22 5.96
C LEU A 296 -4.90 18.19 6.98
N SER A 297 -3.62 18.24 7.35
CA SER A 297 -3.05 17.44 8.44
C SER A 297 -2.33 18.33 9.43
N TYR A 298 -2.63 18.15 10.71
CA TYR A 298 -1.99 18.85 11.83
C TYR A 298 -1.45 17.87 12.86
N SER A 299 -0.13 17.87 13.07
CA SER A 299 0.56 17.02 14.05
C SER A 299 0.78 17.77 15.35
N MET A 300 0.48 17.13 16.47
CA MET A 300 0.66 17.69 17.81
C MET A 300 1.14 16.63 18.79
N GLY A 301 2.43 16.58 19.07
CA GLY A 301 3.05 15.74 20.14
C GLY A 301 2.83 14.26 19.85
N GLY A 302 2.55 13.44 19.36
CA GLY A 302 2.25 12.02 19.13
C GLY A 302 0.84 11.78 18.59
N MET A 303 0.11 12.87 18.28
CA MET A 303 -1.20 12.80 17.65
C MET A 303 -1.20 13.53 16.31
N THR A 304 -2.00 13.07 15.36
CA THR A 304 -2.24 13.75 14.09
C THR A 304 -3.74 13.90 13.87
N LEU A 305 -4.18 15.13 13.66
CA LEU A 305 -5.54 15.47 13.25
C LEU A 305 -5.56 15.67 11.74
N ASN A 306 -6.41 14.93 11.04
CA ASN A 306 -6.63 15.07 9.62
C ASN A 306 -8.05 15.49 9.32
N ILE A 307 -8.22 16.32 8.31
CA ILE A 307 -9.53 16.78 7.83
C ILE A 307 -9.48 16.75 6.30
N ALA A 308 -10.51 16.19 5.66
CA ALA A 308 -10.67 16.23 4.22
C ALA A 308 -12.11 16.52 3.83
N ASP A 309 -12.25 17.21 2.70
CA ASP A 309 -13.50 17.36 1.96
C ASP A 309 -13.26 16.84 0.55
N SER A 310 -14.09 15.90 0.13
CA SER A 310 -13.85 15.09 -1.06
C SER A 310 -15.13 14.90 -1.85
N ASP A 311 -15.02 14.86 -3.17
CA ASP A 311 -16.10 14.61 -4.11
C ASP A 311 -15.71 13.50 -5.07
N VAL A 312 -16.69 12.68 -5.47
CA VAL A 312 -16.53 11.73 -6.57
C VAL A 312 -17.72 11.73 -7.49
N SER A 313 -17.47 11.75 -8.79
CA SER A 313 -18.46 11.47 -9.81
C SER A 313 -18.37 10.01 -10.27
N ASN A 314 -19.50 9.45 -10.70
CA ASN A 314 -19.63 8.06 -11.16
C ASN A 314 -19.04 7.00 -10.21
N SER A 315 -19.22 7.18 -8.91
CA SER A 315 -18.69 6.30 -7.84
C SER A 315 -18.92 4.82 -8.16
N ALA A 316 -17.85 4.02 -8.00
CA ALA A 316 -17.80 2.60 -8.38
C ALA A 316 -18.20 2.35 -9.84
N TYR A 317 -17.76 3.23 -10.73
CA TYR A 317 -18.03 3.20 -12.19
C TYR A 317 -19.51 3.11 -12.56
N ASN A 318 -20.37 3.79 -11.80
CA ASN A 318 -21.80 3.87 -12.08
C ASN A 318 -22.17 5.28 -12.47
N VAL A 319 -22.56 5.45 -13.74
CA VAL A 319 -22.93 6.75 -14.30
C VAL A 319 -24.00 7.45 -13.48
N GLY A 320 -23.74 8.69 -13.12
CA GLY A 320 -24.65 9.56 -12.36
C GLY A 320 -24.68 9.31 -10.85
N ARG A 321 -23.78 8.49 -10.31
CA ARG A 321 -23.62 8.32 -8.86
C ARG A 321 -22.55 9.28 -8.33
N GLY A 322 -22.96 10.44 -7.86
CA GLY A 322 -22.09 11.37 -7.13
C GLY A 322 -22.09 11.09 -5.62
N VAL A 323 -20.95 11.29 -4.97
CA VAL A 323 -20.79 11.22 -3.51
C VAL A 323 -19.91 12.37 -3.05
N ASP A 324 -20.41 13.18 -2.12
CA ASP A 324 -19.61 14.17 -1.38
C ASP A 324 -19.29 13.59 -0.02
N ALA A 325 -18.09 13.78 0.50
CA ALA A 325 -17.70 13.28 1.80
C ALA A 325 -16.82 14.26 2.56
N THR A 326 -17.12 14.45 3.84
CA THR A 326 -16.24 15.14 4.78
C THR A 326 -15.72 14.13 5.79
N SER A 327 -14.41 14.02 5.93
CA SER A 327 -13.74 13.11 6.86
C SER A 327 -12.90 13.88 7.86
N VAL A 328 -12.94 13.44 9.11
CA VAL A 328 -12.06 13.94 10.18
C VAL A 328 -11.48 12.72 10.89
N SER A 329 -10.18 12.65 11.06
CA SER A 329 -9.55 11.58 11.82
C SER A 329 -8.56 12.11 12.86
N LEU A 330 -8.38 11.32 13.92
CA LEU A 330 -7.38 11.53 14.95
C LEU A 330 -6.57 10.25 15.12
N ALA A 331 -5.34 10.28 14.63
CA ALA A 331 -4.40 9.18 14.72
C ALA A 331 -3.44 9.36 15.91
N ILE A 332 -3.15 8.26 16.62
CA ILE A 332 -2.22 8.22 17.75
C ILE A 332 -1.35 6.98 17.62
N ALA A 333 -0.03 7.13 17.84
CA ALA A 333 0.91 6.02 17.91
C ALA A 333 1.46 5.84 19.34
N PHE A 334 1.72 4.59 19.72
CA PHE A 334 2.21 4.18 21.03
C PHE A 334 3.52 3.40 20.92
#